data_e8570b3ef26723fc86a06d613bea8a54
#
_entry.id   e8570b3ef26723fc86a06d613bea8a54
#
_cell.length_a   1.000
_cell.length_b   1.000
_cell.length_c   1.000
_cell.angle_alpha   90.00
_cell.angle_beta   90.00
_cell.angle_gamma   90.00
#
_symmetry.space_group_name_H-M   'P 1'
#
loop_
_entity.id
_entity.type
_entity.pdbx_description
1 polymer ?
#
loop_
_entity_poly.entity_id
_entity_poly.type
_entity_poly.pdbx_seq_one_letter_code
_entity_poly.pdbx_strand_id
1 'polypeptide(L)'
;MTQDPNAEAQVAPTEVGANAAESGERQLSAEASDAYSSHEVSVADRDFASIAEMGHTASRLDPDAPAVLTVDNLKMYFPVRSSGVVRRTIGHVQAVDGISFEVPKGGSLGLVGESGCGKSTTGRLITRLYKPTGGSMMFEGNDLAKLSNKEMKPLRRDVQMIFQDPYTSLNPRHTVGTIVGAPLEVHKIVPKNQVLSRVQELLEVVGLNPEHYNRYPNEFSGGQRQRIGIARALTLNPKVLVADEPVSALDVSIQAQVVNLLQDIQNEFDVAFLFIAHDLAIVRHFCPEIAVMYLGKIVEIGDRETIYSRPHHPYTQALLSAVPDVKQAAVGGRRERIRLEGDVPSPINPPSGCRFRTRCQFAQEICAKVEPPLLQIGKRHKVACHFAGELGAHPATPVTTDLLGVDDQGSPVPGATPSNTQLTIPGYEKTWYDLRTKQTTGA
;
A
#
# COMPACT_ATOMS: atom_id res chain seq x y z
N MET A 1 3.51 -42.92 -52.52
CA MET A 1 2.74 -42.35 -53.62
C MET A 1 2.20 -41.04 -53.11
N THR A 2 2.97 -39.95 -53.34
CA THR A 2 2.73 -38.88 -54.34
C THR A 2 1.56 -37.99 -53.93
N GLN A 3 1.58 -36.69 -53.79
CA GLN A 3 2.43 -35.57 -54.22
C GLN A 3 1.92 -34.31 -53.56
N ASP A 4 2.83 -33.42 -53.17
CA ASP A 4 2.57 -31.97 -53.06
C ASP A 4 2.35 -31.38 -54.49
N PRO A 5 1.72 -30.21 -54.70
CA PRO A 5 2.49 -28.99 -54.77
C PRO A 5 1.80 -27.65 -54.43
N ASN A 6 2.65 -26.70 -54.01
CA ASN A 6 2.67 -25.25 -54.11
C ASN A 6 1.72 -24.58 -55.11
N ALA A 7 1.15 -23.42 -54.70
CA ALA A 7 0.98 -22.27 -55.61
C ALA A 7 0.93 -20.95 -54.78
N GLU A 8 1.93 -20.13 -55.02
CA GLU A 8 2.03 -18.71 -54.68
C GLU A 8 0.97 -17.87 -55.41
N ALA A 9 0.47 -16.83 -54.77
CA ALA A 9 -0.10 -15.67 -55.47
C ALA A 9 0.29 -14.37 -54.76
N GLN A 10 1.26 -13.68 -55.35
CA GLN A 10 1.59 -12.27 -55.13
C GLN A 10 0.47 -11.38 -55.65
N VAL A 11 0.07 -10.35 -54.91
CA VAL A 11 -0.56 -9.13 -55.46
C VAL A 11 0.05 -7.91 -54.77
N ALA A 12 0.57 -7.01 -55.59
CA ALA A 12 1.28 -5.78 -55.27
C ALA A 12 0.35 -4.61 -54.87
N PRO A 13 0.89 -3.45 -54.43
CA PRO A 13 0.16 -2.44 -53.68
C PRO A 13 -0.48 -1.37 -54.60
N THR A 14 -1.58 -0.76 -54.10
CA THR A 14 -2.13 0.46 -54.68
C THR A 14 -2.01 1.61 -53.68
N GLU A 15 -1.22 2.59 -54.07
CA GLU A 15 -1.20 3.95 -53.49
C GLU A 15 -2.51 4.68 -53.82
N VAL A 16 -3.12 5.38 -52.86
CA VAL A 16 -3.85 6.66 -53.08
C VAL A 16 -3.94 7.43 -51.76
N GLY A 17 -3.31 8.59 -51.72
CA GLY A 17 -3.92 9.85 -51.37
C GLY A 17 -3.58 10.40 -49.98
N ALA A 18 -2.50 11.20 -49.90
CA ALA A 18 -2.28 12.16 -48.83
C ALA A 18 -3.25 13.35 -48.96
N ASN A 19 -3.83 13.83 -47.83
CA ASN A 19 -3.70 15.22 -47.42
C ASN A 19 -4.62 15.59 -46.22
N ALA A 20 -4.05 16.45 -45.35
CA ALA A 20 -4.71 17.42 -44.48
C ALA A 20 -5.33 16.92 -43.17
N ALA A 21 -4.48 16.75 -42.12
CA ALA A 21 -4.84 17.07 -40.72
C ALA A 21 -3.58 17.10 -39.84
N GLU A 22 -2.56 17.88 -40.21
CA GLU A 22 -1.39 18.15 -39.36
C GLU A 22 -1.29 19.63 -39.08
N SER A 23 -1.92 20.14 -38.01
CA SER A 23 -1.56 21.44 -37.41
C SER A 23 -2.08 21.67 -35.98
N GLY A 24 -2.81 20.73 -35.35
CA GLY A 24 -3.36 20.91 -34.01
C GLY A 24 -2.65 20.18 -32.86
N GLU A 25 -1.85 19.15 -33.15
CA GLU A 25 -1.27 18.27 -32.12
C GLU A 25 0.16 18.63 -31.66
N ARG A 26 0.82 19.59 -32.31
CA ARG A 26 2.23 19.94 -31.96
C ARG A 26 2.39 20.99 -30.87
N GLN A 27 1.36 21.75 -30.51
CA GLN A 27 1.50 22.79 -29.47
C GLN A 27 1.23 22.29 -28.04
N LEU A 28 0.39 21.27 -27.86
CA LEU A 28 0.12 20.71 -26.51
C LEU A 28 1.20 19.77 -25.96
N SER A 29 2.15 19.32 -26.79
CA SER A 29 3.24 18.42 -26.34
C SER A 29 4.52 19.17 -25.92
N ALA A 30 4.68 20.43 -26.30
CA ALA A 30 5.85 21.24 -25.94
C ALA A 30 5.69 21.86 -24.54
N GLU A 31 4.53 22.37 -24.19
CA GLU A 31 4.28 22.99 -22.88
C GLU A 31 4.28 21.99 -21.72
N ALA A 32 3.88 20.73 -21.95
CA ALA A 32 3.98 19.67 -20.96
C ALA A 32 5.42 19.14 -20.76
N SER A 33 6.30 19.36 -21.75
CA SER A 33 7.73 19.00 -21.69
C SER A 33 8.55 20.01 -20.91
N ASP A 34 8.23 21.31 -21.03
CA ASP A 34 9.01 22.38 -20.40
C ASP A 34 8.69 22.60 -18.92
N ALA A 35 7.49 22.22 -18.46
CA ALA A 35 7.14 22.26 -17.04
C ALA A 35 7.85 21.14 -16.22
N TYR A 36 8.36 20.10 -16.87
CA TYR A 36 9.04 18.97 -16.23
C TYR A 36 10.57 19.11 -16.19
N SER A 37 11.13 20.08 -16.93
CA SER A 37 12.59 20.26 -17.08
C SER A 37 13.25 21.09 -15.99
N SER A 38 12.50 21.71 -15.07
CA SER A 38 13.05 22.61 -14.06
C SER A 38 13.33 21.98 -12.67
N HIS A 39 13.15 20.67 -12.50
CA HIS A 39 13.52 19.92 -11.28
C HIS A 39 14.45 18.71 -11.60
N GLU A 40 15.37 18.89 -12.53
CA GLU A 40 16.52 17.98 -12.66
C GLU A 40 17.52 18.26 -11.54
N VAL A 41 17.25 17.72 -10.33
CA VAL A 41 18.35 17.28 -9.48
C VAL A 41 18.89 16.03 -10.14
N SER A 42 19.99 16.16 -10.84
CA SER A 42 20.67 15.10 -11.54
C SER A 42 20.85 13.89 -10.60
N VAL A 43 20.38 12.72 -11.01
CA VAL A 43 20.62 11.44 -10.30
C VAL A 43 22.14 11.16 -10.22
N ALA A 44 22.96 11.84 -11.06
CA ALA A 44 24.41 11.75 -11.08
C ALA A 44 25.10 12.48 -9.91
N ASP A 45 24.40 13.41 -9.22
CA ASP A 45 25.01 14.26 -8.19
C ASP A 45 24.82 13.74 -6.75
N ARG A 46 24.19 12.59 -6.55
CA ARG A 46 24.09 11.96 -5.22
C ARG A 46 25.27 11.03 -5.00
N ASP A 47 26.07 11.36 -4.01
CA ASP A 47 27.20 10.55 -3.57
C ASP A 47 26.71 9.33 -2.76
N PHE A 48 26.69 8.16 -3.39
CA PHE A 48 26.29 6.90 -2.77
C PHE A 48 27.33 6.31 -1.81
N ALA A 49 28.53 6.90 -1.75
CA ALA A 49 29.61 6.40 -0.90
C ALA A 49 29.35 6.63 0.60
N SER A 50 28.41 7.55 0.96
CA SER A 50 28.17 7.94 2.35
C SER A 50 27.37 6.91 3.18
N ILE A 51 26.67 5.97 2.55
CA ILE A 51 25.79 5.00 3.26
C ILE A 51 26.60 4.01 4.13
N ALA A 52 27.82 3.67 3.72
CA ALA A 52 28.64 2.70 4.43
C ALA A 52 29.20 3.21 5.77
N GLU A 53 29.18 4.53 6.00
CA GLU A 53 29.80 5.18 7.16
C GLU A 53 28.83 5.71 8.21
N MET A 54 27.50 5.72 7.94
CA MET A 54 26.52 6.26 8.89
C MET A 54 26.01 5.22 9.87
N GLY A 55 26.27 5.48 11.14
CA GLY A 55 25.61 4.74 12.24
C GLY A 55 24.09 4.95 12.27
N HIS A 56 23.35 3.90 12.62
CA HIS A 56 21.89 3.86 12.69
C HIS A 56 21.29 5.05 13.44
N THR A 57 20.86 6.07 12.76
CA THR A 57 20.13 7.21 13.32
C THR A 57 18.63 6.93 13.22
N ALA A 58 17.94 7.04 14.36
CA ALA A 58 16.47 6.95 14.41
C ALA A 58 15.85 7.95 13.41
N SER A 59 14.86 7.50 12.66
CA SER A 59 14.15 8.27 11.63
C SER A 59 13.82 9.70 12.09
N ARG A 60 14.33 10.71 11.40
CA ARG A 60 14.02 12.14 11.58
C ARG A 60 12.67 12.51 10.93
N LEU A 61 11.68 11.65 11.05
CA LEU A 61 10.40 11.88 10.41
C LEU A 61 9.69 13.06 11.05
N ASP A 62 9.47 14.12 10.27
CA ASP A 62 8.53 15.17 10.61
C ASP A 62 7.11 14.60 10.44
N PRO A 63 6.38 14.40 11.54
CA PRO A 63 5.05 13.84 11.47
C PRO A 63 4.04 14.79 10.79
N ASP A 64 4.36 16.07 10.67
CA ASP A 64 3.53 17.08 10.00
C ASP A 64 4.00 17.38 8.56
N ALA A 65 4.92 16.56 8.00
CA ALA A 65 5.37 16.67 6.62
C ALA A 65 4.18 16.52 5.64
N PRO A 66 4.15 17.28 4.54
CA PRO A 66 3.08 17.17 3.55
C PRO A 66 3.04 15.76 2.94
N ALA A 67 1.83 15.29 2.66
CA ALA A 67 1.65 13.99 2.01
C ALA A 67 2.22 14.02 0.58
N VAL A 68 3.06 13.03 0.24
CA VAL A 68 3.53 12.80 -1.13
C VAL A 68 2.50 11.98 -1.91
N LEU A 69 1.76 11.12 -1.22
CA LEU A 69 0.69 10.30 -1.78
C LEU A 69 -0.54 10.39 -0.88
N THR A 70 -1.67 10.81 -1.45
CA THR A 70 -2.98 10.82 -0.80
C THR A 70 -3.91 9.86 -1.54
N VAL A 71 -4.44 8.89 -0.81
CA VAL A 71 -5.40 7.90 -1.31
C VAL A 71 -6.76 8.21 -0.72
N ASP A 72 -7.79 8.35 -1.57
CA ASP A 72 -9.14 8.63 -1.13
C ASP A 72 -10.16 7.70 -1.76
N ASN A 73 -10.95 7.04 -0.90
CA ASN A 73 -12.03 6.12 -1.26
C ASN A 73 -11.64 5.10 -2.34
N LEU A 74 -10.40 4.58 -2.27
CA LEU A 74 -9.84 3.68 -3.28
C LEU A 74 -10.57 2.35 -3.28
N LYS A 75 -10.98 1.88 -4.49
CA LYS A 75 -11.75 0.64 -4.68
C LYS A 75 -11.12 -0.24 -5.76
N MET A 76 -11.15 -1.55 -5.48
CA MET A 76 -10.80 -2.57 -6.47
C MET A 76 -11.67 -3.80 -6.33
N TYR A 77 -12.50 -4.03 -7.35
CA TYR A 77 -13.43 -5.14 -7.44
C TYR A 77 -13.05 -6.03 -8.63
N PHE A 78 -12.69 -7.29 -8.35
CA PHE A 78 -12.38 -8.26 -9.40
C PHE A 78 -13.63 -9.04 -9.79
N PRO A 79 -14.01 -9.09 -11.08
CA PRO A 79 -15.18 -9.84 -11.50
C PRO A 79 -14.94 -11.35 -11.38
N VAL A 80 -15.87 -12.05 -10.74
CA VAL A 80 -15.92 -13.52 -10.69
C VAL A 80 -16.77 -13.98 -11.88
N ARG A 81 -16.19 -14.82 -12.73
CA ARG A 81 -16.87 -15.32 -13.94
C ARG A 81 -17.29 -16.77 -13.76
N SER A 82 -18.45 -17.13 -14.32
CA SER A 82 -18.91 -18.52 -14.35
C SER A 82 -17.97 -19.40 -15.18
N SER A 83 -17.91 -20.68 -14.86
CA SER A 83 -17.11 -21.69 -15.59
C SER A 83 -17.75 -22.22 -16.88
N GLY A 84 -18.93 -21.71 -17.27
CA GLY A 84 -19.64 -22.15 -18.48
C GLY A 84 -19.04 -21.64 -19.80
N VAL A 85 -19.52 -22.20 -20.95
CA VAL A 85 -19.11 -21.78 -22.28
C VAL A 85 -19.38 -20.29 -22.50
N VAL A 86 -20.46 -19.75 -21.95
CA VAL A 86 -20.73 -18.31 -21.91
C VAL A 86 -20.31 -17.79 -20.52
N ARG A 87 -19.17 -17.11 -20.49
CA ARG A 87 -18.62 -16.53 -19.25
C ARG A 87 -19.44 -15.32 -18.80
N ARG A 88 -20.33 -15.50 -17.81
CA ARG A 88 -21.10 -14.42 -17.20
C ARG A 88 -20.46 -14.01 -15.86
N THR A 89 -20.48 -12.71 -15.55
CA THR A 89 -20.07 -12.23 -14.23
C THR A 89 -21.15 -12.62 -13.21
N ILE A 90 -20.74 -13.42 -12.21
CA ILE A 90 -21.62 -13.94 -11.13
C ILE A 90 -21.43 -13.23 -9.79
N GLY A 91 -20.41 -12.37 -9.68
CA GLY A 91 -20.11 -11.60 -8.48
C GLY A 91 -18.81 -10.82 -8.63
N HIS A 92 -18.42 -10.12 -7.57
CA HIS A 92 -17.17 -9.37 -7.53
C HIS A 92 -16.44 -9.65 -6.21
N VAL A 93 -15.15 -9.91 -6.28
CA VAL A 93 -14.27 -9.93 -5.11
C VAL A 93 -13.97 -8.49 -4.73
N GLN A 94 -14.45 -8.02 -3.59
CA GLN A 94 -14.19 -6.68 -3.06
C GLN A 94 -12.84 -6.65 -2.35
N ALA A 95 -11.75 -6.69 -3.14
CA ALA A 95 -10.39 -6.80 -2.59
C ALA A 95 -9.96 -5.53 -1.85
N VAL A 96 -10.36 -4.36 -2.34
CA VAL A 96 -10.20 -3.05 -1.70
C VAL A 96 -11.51 -2.30 -1.85
N ASP A 97 -12.05 -1.78 -0.76
CA ASP A 97 -13.39 -1.20 -0.75
C ASP A 97 -13.45 0.10 0.07
N GLY A 98 -13.05 1.19 -0.59
CA GLY A 98 -13.19 2.52 -0.04
C GLY A 98 -12.17 2.84 1.06
N ILE A 99 -10.89 2.53 0.85
CA ILE A 99 -9.82 2.89 1.79
C ILE A 99 -9.31 4.31 1.51
N SER A 100 -8.99 5.03 2.59
CA SER A 100 -8.39 6.37 2.52
C SER A 100 -7.24 6.47 3.52
N PHE A 101 -6.08 6.96 3.06
CA PHE A 101 -4.88 7.19 3.87
C PHE A 101 -3.92 8.12 3.15
N GLU A 102 -2.91 8.58 3.87
CA GLU A 102 -1.84 9.44 3.35
C GLU A 102 -0.47 8.82 3.65
N VAL A 103 0.48 9.07 2.76
CA VAL A 103 1.89 8.74 2.99
C VAL A 103 2.65 10.05 3.01
N PRO A 104 3.28 10.44 4.13
CA PRO A 104 4.04 11.67 4.23
C PRO A 104 5.33 11.60 3.39
N LYS A 105 5.79 12.74 2.89
CA LYS A 105 7.04 12.84 2.14
C LYS A 105 8.20 12.38 3.03
N GLY A 106 9.09 11.53 2.51
CA GLY A 106 10.20 10.93 3.25
C GLY A 106 9.76 10.04 4.42
N GLY A 107 8.45 9.94 4.70
CA GLY A 107 7.89 9.18 5.80
C GLY A 107 7.50 7.77 5.44
N SER A 108 6.88 7.06 6.40
CA SER A 108 6.39 5.71 6.15
C SER A 108 5.05 5.43 6.81
N LEU A 109 4.16 4.76 6.06
CA LEU A 109 2.91 4.20 6.54
C LEU A 109 2.98 2.67 6.49
N GLY A 110 2.71 2.02 7.63
CA GLY A 110 2.56 0.57 7.71
C GLY A 110 1.13 0.15 7.38
N LEU A 111 0.94 -0.77 6.44
CA LEU A 111 -0.36 -1.38 6.14
C LEU A 111 -0.36 -2.83 6.60
N VAL A 112 -1.08 -3.14 7.67
CA VAL A 112 -1.07 -4.45 8.32
C VAL A 112 -2.44 -5.12 8.32
N GLY A 113 -2.47 -6.45 8.47
CA GLY A 113 -3.70 -7.25 8.55
C GLY A 113 -3.46 -8.70 8.14
N GLU A 114 -4.46 -9.56 8.31
CA GLU A 114 -4.40 -10.98 7.92
C GLU A 114 -4.16 -11.16 6.41
N SER A 115 -3.63 -12.34 6.04
CA SER A 115 -3.47 -12.70 4.63
C SER A 115 -4.80 -12.64 3.88
N GLY A 116 -4.79 -12.13 2.64
CA GLY A 116 -5.98 -12.00 1.82
C GLY A 116 -6.88 -10.80 2.13
N CYS A 117 -6.56 -9.93 3.12
CA CYS A 117 -7.41 -8.77 3.43
C CYS A 117 -7.31 -7.61 2.41
N GLY A 118 -6.44 -7.68 1.39
CA GLY A 118 -6.33 -6.68 0.32
C GLY A 118 -5.05 -5.84 0.29
N LYS A 119 -4.10 -6.05 1.20
CA LYS A 119 -2.83 -5.28 1.31
C LYS A 119 -2.01 -5.24 0.02
N SER A 120 -1.63 -6.41 -0.50
CA SER A 120 -0.85 -6.50 -1.76
C SER A 120 -1.62 -5.95 -2.95
N THR A 121 -2.95 -6.07 -2.95
CA THR A 121 -3.80 -5.43 -3.98
C THR A 121 -3.70 -3.91 -3.89
N THR A 122 -3.70 -3.34 -2.68
CA THR A 122 -3.50 -1.90 -2.45
C THR A 122 -2.13 -1.44 -2.99
N GLY A 123 -1.06 -2.15 -2.70
CA GLY A 123 0.27 -1.85 -3.24
C GLY A 123 0.32 -1.87 -4.77
N ARG A 124 -0.32 -2.86 -5.40
CA ARG A 124 -0.41 -2.97 -6.86
C ARG A 124 -1.31 -1.91 -7.50
N LEU A 125 -2.27 -1.36 -6.78
CA LEU A 125 -3.07 -0.21 -7.23
C LEU A 125 -2.23 1.07 -7.23
N ILE A 126 -1.49 1.34 -6.16
CA ILE A 126 -0.64 2.53 -6.04
C ILE A 126 0.44 2.56 -7.12
N THR A 127 1.09 1.42 -7.38
CA THR A 127 2.07 1.29 -8.47
C THR A 127 1.43 1.18 -9.85
N ARG A 128 0.08 1.26 -9.94
CA ARG A 128 -0.68 1.16 -11.20
C ARG A 128 -0.36 -0.11 -12.00
N LEU A 129 -0.03 -1.22 -11.32
CA LEU A 129 -0.08 -2.56 -11.90
C LEU A 129 -1.53 -3.00 -12.13
N TYR A 130 -2.45 -2.58 -11.26
CA TYR A 130 -3.89 -2.67 -11.48
C TYR A 130 -4.49 -1.27 -11.62
N LYS A 131 -5.46 -1.12 -12.51
CA LYS A 131 -6.27 0.09 -12.60
C LYS A 131 -7.40 0.00 -11.56
N PRO A 132 -7.57 0.98 -10.65
CA PRO A 132 -8.65 0.95 -9.67
C PRO A 132 -10.03 0.99 -10.34
N THR A 133 -11.03 0.43 -9.64
CA THR A 133 -12.43 0.49 -10.07
C THR A 133 -13.14 1.75 -9.56
N GLY A 134 -12.58 2.45 -8.59
CA GLY A 134 -13.08 3.71 -8.06
C GLY A 134 -12.10 4.36 -7.09
N GLY A 135 -12.40 5.59 -6.68
CA GLY A 135 -11.57 6.42 -5.82
C GLY A 135 -10.50 7.21 -6.56
N SER A 136 -9.63 7.87 -5.81
CA SER A 136 -8.53 8.69 -6.33
C SER A 136 -7.21 8.38 -5.63
N MET A 137 -6.10 8.65 -6.30
CA MET A 137 -4.73 8.51 -5.79
C MET A 137 -3.92 9.71 -6.25
N MET A 138 -3.83 10.73 -5.40
CA MET A 138 -3.11 11.96 -5.69
C MET A 138 -1.63 11.79 -5.38
N PHE A 139 -0.79 11.97 -6.38
CA PHE A 139 0.67 11.96 -6.29
C PHE A 139 1.21 13.19 -7.03
N GLU A 140 1.85 14.10 -6.30
CA GLU A 140 2.40 15.35 -6.87
C GLU A 140 1.44 16.09 -7.81
N GLY A 141 0.19 16.27 -7.37
CA GLY A 141 -0.85 16.95 -8.13
C GLY A 141 -1.52 16.13 -9.24
N ASN A 142 -1.07 14.90 -9.49
CA ASN A 142 -1.64 14.01 -10.50
C ASN A 142 -2.52 12.93 -9.86
N ASP A 143 -3.75 12.73 -10.36
CA ASP A 143 -4.59 11.61 -9.94
C ASP A 143 -4.20 10.34 -10.72
N LEU A 144 -3.33 9.53 -10.12
CA LEU A 144 -2.85 8.28 -10.72
C LEU A 144 -4.00 7.35 -11.14
N ALA A 145 -5.17 7.41 -10.49
CA ALA A 145 -6.31 6.55 -10.81
C ALA A 145 -6.87 6.81 -12.20
N LYS A 146 -6.84 8.08 -12.65
CA LYS A 146 -7.43 8.52 -13.92
C LYS A 146 -6.51 8.44 -15.11
N LEU A 147 -5.18 8.50 -14.88
CA LEU A 147 -4.19 8.55 -15.94
C LEU A 147 -4.27 7.34 -16.89
N SER A 148 -4.05 7.58 -18.17
CA SER A 148 -3.80 6.56 -19.18
C SER A 148 -2.42 5.91 -18.97
N ASN A 149 -2.16 4.78 -19.64
CA ASN A 149 -0.86 4.12 -19.56
C ASN A 149 0.28 4.99 -20.12
N LYS A 150 0.01 5.87 -21.08
CA LYS A 150 0.99 6.79 -21.68
C LYS A 150 1.39 7.87 -20.67
N GLU A 151 0.41 8.50 -20.02
CA GLU A 151 0.60 9.52 -18.99
C GLU A 151 1.25 8.95 -17.72
N MET A 152 0.95 7.70 -17.39
CA MET A 152 1.54 6.99 -16.24
C MET A 152 3.02 6.63 -16.45
N LYS A 153 3.51 6.57 -17.71
CA LYS A 153 4.87 6.12 -18.02
C LYS A 153 5.98 6.94 -17.33
N PRO A 154 5.98 8.28 -17.34
CA PRO A 154 6.97 9.07 -16.61
C PRO A 154 6.87 8.87 -15.09
N LEU A 155 5.66 8.85 -14.52
CA LEU A 155 5.42 8.73 -13.08
C LEU A 155 5.77 7.36 -12.51
N ARG A 156 5.90 6.33 -13.35
CA ARG A 156 6.40 5.01 -12.93
C ARG A 156 7.84 5.03 -12.44
N ARG A 157 8.62 6.06 -12.76
CA ARG A 157 9.96 6.25 -12.20
C ARG A 157 9.87 6.54 -10.70
N ASP A 158 8.92 7.37 -10.34
CA ASP A 158 8.80 7.95 -9.01
C ASP A 158 8.07 7.03 -8.02
N VAL A 159 7.28 6.06 -8.52
CA VAL A 159 6.53 5.09 -7.70
C VAL A 159 6.95 3.67 -8.06
N GLN A 160 7.74 3.05 -7.19
CA GLN A 160 8.32 1.72 -7.41
C GLN A 160 7.83 0.70 -6.38
N MET A 161 8.08 -0.60 -6.65
CA MET A 161 7.61 -1.70 -5.78
C MET A 161 8.73 -2.70 -5.51
N ILE A 162 8.87 -3.06 -4.23
CA ILE A 162 9.63 -4.23 -3.77
C ILE A 162 8.61 -5.35 -3.59
N PHE A 163 8.79 -6.46 -4.30
CA PHE A 163 7.84 -7.58 -4.32
C PHE A 163 8.07 -8.54 -3.18
N GLN A 164 7.01 -9.22 -2.76
CA GLN A 164 6.96 -10.17 -1.65
C GLN A 164 7.90 -11.36 -1.82
N ASP A 165 7.94 -11.94 -3.01
CA ASP A 165 8.74 -13.14 -3.29
C ASP A 165 9.96 -12.82 -4.14
N PRO A 166 11.17 -12.87 -3.54
CA PRO A 166 12.41 -12.63 -4.27
C PRO A 166 12.73 -13.71 -5.30
N TYR A 167 12.15 -14.91 -5.19
CA TYR A 167 12.38 -16.01 -6.13
C TYR A 167 11.63 -15.80 -7.45
N THR A 168 10.37 -15.42 -7.39
CA THR A 168 9.53 -15.22 -8.58
C THR A 168 9.67 -13.83 -9.19
N SER A 169 10.16 -12.84 -8.41
CA SER A 169 10.32 -11.46 -8.88
C SER A 169 11.57 -11.23 -9.75
N LEU A 170 12.55 -12.12 -9.69
CA LEU A 170 13.80 -12.04 -10.47
C LEU A 170 13.80 -13.12 -11.55
N ASN A 171 14.00 -12.72 -12.81
CA ASN A 171 14.12 -13.69 -13.90
C ASN A 171 15.41 -14.51 -13.75
N PRO A 172 15.36 -15.83 -13.51
CA PRO A 172 16.56 -16.66 -13.26
C PRO A 172 17.49 -16.81 -14.47
N ARG A 173 17.02 -16.41 -15.66
CA ARG A 173 17.80 -16.46 -16.91
C ARG A 173 18.59 -15.19 -17.19
N HIS A 174 18.38 -14.14 -16.40
CA HIS A 174 19.08 -12.86 -16.53
C HIS A 174 20.12 -12.74 -15.42
N THR A 175 21.26 -12.11 -15.72
CA THR A 175 22.25 -11.75 -14.71
C THR A 175 21.73 -10.64 -13.82
N VAL A 176 22.31 -10.48 -12.62
CA VAL A 176 22.02 -9.40 -11.69
C VAL A 176 22.15 -8.05 -12.37
N GLY A 177 23.22 -7.85 -13.14
CA GLY A 177 23.44 -6.62 -13.91
C GLY A 177 22.32 -6.31 -14.89
N THR A 178 21.81 -7.33 -15.60
CA THR A 178 20.67 -7.17 -16.52
C THR A 178 19.38 -6.82 -15.74
N ILE A 179 19.13 -7.47 -14.60
CA ILE A 179 17.92 -7.26 -13.80
C ILE A 179 17.88 -5.85 -13.20
N VAL A 180 18.97 -5.41 -12.58
CA VAL A 180 19.07 -4.10 -11.94
C VAL A 180 19.24 -2.99 -12.99
N GLY A 181 19.95 -3.24 -14.08
CA GLY A 181 20.20 -2.27 -15.16
C GLY A 181 19.00 -2.04 -16.08
N ALA A 182 18.08 -3.01 -16.22
CA ALA A 182 16.95 -2.90 -17.13
C ALA A 182 16.11 -1.61 -16.98
N PRO A 183 15.77 -1.13 -15.77
CA PRO A 183 15.07 0.14 -15.62
C PRO A 183 15.87 1.34 -16.15
N LEU A 184 17.20 1.39 -15.96
CA LEU A 184 18.06 2.45 -16.49
C LEU A 184 17.98 2.54 -18.01
N GLU A 185 18.03 1.38 -18.68
CA GLU A 185 17.97 1.29 -20.13
C GLU A 185 16.59 1.66 -20.68
N VAL A 186 15.50 1.13 -20.07
CA VAL A 186 14.11 1.38 -20.48
C VAL A 186 13.73 2.86 -20.36
N HIS A 187 14.18 3.50 -19.27
CA HIS A 187 13.89 4.91 -18.98
C HIS A 187 15.00 5.85 -19.50
N LYS A 188 16.10 5.31 -20.05
CA LYS A 188 17.24 6.07 -20.59
C LYS A 188 17.83 7.05 -19.57
N ILE A 189 17.96 6.61 -18.31
CA ILE A 189 18.42 7.45 -17.19
C ILE A 189 19.90 7.81 -17.35
N VAL A 190 20.73 6.85 -17.79
CA VAL A 190 22.17 7.03 -18.03
C VAL A 190 22.54 6.51 -19.42
N PRO A 191 23.66 6.98 -20.01
CA PRO A 191 24.21 6.40 -21.21
C PRO A 191 24.58 4.93 -21.02
N LYS A 192 24.51 4.12 -22.06
CA LYS A 192 24.76 2.66 -21.98
C LYS A 192 26.12 2.29 -21.37
N ASN A 193 27.13 3.08 -21.61
CA ASN A 193 28.48 2.87 -21.06
C ASN A 193 28.58 3.14 -19.55
N GLN A 194 27.57 3.77 -18.94
CA GLN A 194 27.52 4.04 -17.50
C GLN A 194 26.59 3.08 -16.75
N VAL A 195 25.84 2.22 -17.46
CA VAL A 195 24.91 1.28 -16.80
C VAL A 195 25.66 0.34 -15.85
N LEU A 196 26.84 -0.17 -16.25
CA LEU A 196 27.65 -1.08 -15.43
C LEU A 196 28.04 -0.41 -14.10
N SER A 197 28.67 0.77 -14.13
CA SER A 197 29.11 1.47 -12.93
C SER A 197 27.92 1.80 -12.02
N ARG A 198 26.81 2.26 -12.61
CA ARG A 198 25.63 2.59 -11.83
C ARG A 198 24.98 1.38 -11.14
N VAL A 199 24.97 0.21 -11.79
CA VAL A 199 24.52 -1.03 -11.17
C VAL A 199 25.45 -1.47 -10.05
N GLN A 200 26.77 -1.35 -10.24
CA GLN A 200 27.75 -1.68 -9.22
C GLN A 200 27.61 -0.82 -7.97
N GLU A 201 27.42 0.49 -8.11
CA GLU A 201 27.09 1.42 -7.01
C GLU A 201 25.83 0.98 -6.26
N LEU A 202 24.76 0.62 -6.99
CA LEU A 202 23.51 0.17 -6.36
C LEU A 202 23.66 -1.17 -5.62
N LEU A 203 24.55 -2.05 -6.09
CA LEU A 203 24.86 -3.29 -5.38
C LEU A 203 25.61 -3.00 -4.06
N GLU A 204 26.53 -2.04 -4.05
CA GLU A 204 27.19 -1.58 -2.81
C GLU A 204 26.19 -0.99 -1.82
N VAL A 205 25.28 -0.11 -2.27
CA VAL A 205 24.22 0.47 -1.44
C VAL A 205 23.42 -0.59 -0.70
N VAL A 206 23.12 -1.71 -1.34
CA VAL A 206 22.36 -2.80 -0.69
C VAL A 206 23.26 -3.82 0.03
N GLY A 207 24.56 -3.54 0.15
CA GLY A 207 25.53 -4.38 0.84
C GLY A 207 25.86 -5.69 0.08
N LEU A 208 25.87 -5.64 -1.26
CA LEU A 208 26.31 -6.72 -2.14
C LEU A 208 27.63 -6.35 -2.81
N ASN A 209 28.48 -7.35 -3.12
CA ASN A 209 29.72 -7.12 -3.86
C ASN A 209 29.40 -6.67 -5.30
N PRO A 210 29.97 -5.54 -5.78
CA PRO A 210 29.81 -5.04 -7.15
C PRO A 210 30.19 -6.05 -8.24
N GLU A 211 31.15 -6.95 -7.97
CA GLU A 211 31.57 -8.01 -8.89
C GLU A 211 30.46 -9.05 -9.17
N HIS A 212 29.40 -9.08 -8.35
CA HIS A 212 28.25 -9.95 -8.56
C HIS A 212 27.40 -9.58 -9.79
N TYR A 213 27.74 -8.52 -10.51
CA TYR A 213 27.04 -8.04 -11.70
C TYR A 213 26.75 -9.15 -12.72
N ASN A 214 27.70 -10.05 -12.98
CA ASN A 214 27.56 -11.13 -13.97
C ASN A 214 26.96 -12.42 -13.42
N ARG A 215 26.64 -12.49 -12.12
CA ARG A 215 26.05 -13.69 -11.50
C ARG A 215 24.55 -13.78 -11.76
N TYR A 216 24.02 -14.99 -11.65
CA TYR A 216 22.61 -15.28 -11.80
C TYR A 216 21.90 -15.35 -10.44
N PRO A 217 20.59 -15.02 -10.36
CA PRO A 217 19.83 -15.06 -9.09
C PRO A 217 19.94 -16.38 -8.33
N ASN A 218 20.07 -17.51 -9.03
CA ASN A 218 20.15 -18.84 -8.39
C ASN A 218 21.44 -19.06 -7.57
N GLU A 219 22.44 -18.23 -7.75
CA GLU A 219 23.72 -18.29 -7.02
C GLU A 219 23.68 -17.52 -5.69
N PHE A 220 22.52 -16.94 -5.32
CA PHE A 220 22.35 -16.09 -4.14
C PHE A 220 21.38 -16.69 -3.12
N SER A 221 21.61 -16.38 -1.84
CA SER A 221 20.66 -16.69 -0.77
C SER A 221 19.37 -15.88 -0.90
N GLY A 222 18.32 -16.28 -0.19
CA GLY A 222 17.04 -15.55 -0.17
C GLY A 222 17.19 -14.07 0.20
N GLY A 223 17.98 -13.79 1.25
CA GLY A 223 18.25 -12.41 1.68
C GLY A 223 19.05 -11.59 0.65
N GLN A 224 20.01 -12.21 -0.02
CA GLN A 224 20.77 -11.56 -1.11
C GLN A 224 19.87 -11.28 -2.33
N ARG A 225 18.96 -12.21 -2.69
CA ARG A 225 17.98 -11.96 -3.76
C ARG A 225 17.04 -10.82 -3.41
N GLN A 226 16.62 -10.72 -2.15
CA GLN A 226 15.81 -9.59 -1.70
C GLN A 226 16.56 -8.26 -1.85
N ARG A 227 17.86 -8.22 -1.49
CA ARG A 227 18.71 -7.04 -1.70
C ARG A 227 18.85 -6.68 -3.19
N ILE A 228 18.94 -7.65 -4.11
CA ILE A 228 18.90 -7.41 -5.56
C ILE A 228 17.55 -6.79 -5.97
N GLY A 229 16.44 -7.29 -5.42
CA GLY A 229 15.10 -6.71 -5.64
C GLY A 229 14.99 -5.26 -5.16
N ILE A 230 15.59 -4.95 -4.00
CA ILE A 230 15.67 -3.59 -3.46
C ILE A 230 16.53 -2.72 -4.37
N ALA A 231 17.73 -3.15 -4.78
CA ALA A 231 18.59 -2.43 -5.71
C ALA A 231 17.85 -2.08 -7.01
N ARG A 232 17.11 -3.04 -7.58
CA ARG A 232 16.27 -2.82 -8.77
C ARG A 232 15.21 -1.74 -8.55
N ALA A 233 14.55 -1.73 -7.40
CA ALA A 233 13.52 -0.74 -7.09
C ALA A 233 14.12 0.68 -6.89
N LEU A 234 15.35 0.77 -6.40
CA LEU A 234 16.09 2.02 -6.22
C LEU A 234 16.67 2.61 -7.49
N THR A 235 16.80 1.81 -8.55
CA THR A 235 17.49 2.17 -9.79
C THR A 235 17.03 3.51 -10.40
N LEU A 236 15.75 3.83 -10.26
CA LEU A 236 15.14 5.04 -10.81
C LEU A 236 15.07 6.20 -9.81
N ASN A 237 15.66 6.06 -8.62
CA ASN A 237 15.59 7.03 -7.53
C ASN A 237 14.13 7.45 -7.21
N PRO A 238 13.28 6.50 -6.80
CA PRO A 238 11.86 6.75 -6.62
C PRO A 238 11.58 7.68 -5.44
N LYS A 239 10.44 8.38 -5.49
CA LYS A 239 9.91 9.19 -4.38
C LYS A 239 9.06 8.36 -3.42
N VAL A 240 8.41 7.31 -3.95
CA VAL A 240 7.58 6.38 -3.17
C VAL A 240 7.98 4.95 -3.47
N LEU A 241 8.26 4.17 -2.43
CA LEU A 241 8.47 2.73 -2.48
C LEU A 241 7.33 2.00 -1.80
N VAL A 242 6.67 1.12 -2.53
CA VAL A 242 5.73 0.16 -1.97
C VAL A 242 6.49 -1.13 -1.66
N ALA A 243 6.68 -1.44 -0.39
CA ALA A 243 7.33 -2.66 0.07
C ALA A 243 6.26 -3.70 0.43
N ASP A 244 5.98 -4.64 -0.48
CA ASP A 244 4.96 -5.68 -0.29
C ASP A 244 5.59 -6.90 0.39
N GLU A 245 5.39 -7.02 1.70
CA GLU A 245 5.93 -8.07 2.57
C GLU A 245 7.43 -8.35 2.34
N PRO A 246 8.30 -7.33 2.38
CA PRO A 246 9.68 -7.41 1.88
C PRO A 246 10.59 -8.40 2.63
N VAL A 247 10.12 -8.96 3.76
CA VAL A 247 10.91 -9.85 4.62
C VAL A 247 10.20 -11.13 5.00
N SER A 248 8.96 -11.36 4.53
CA SER A 248 8.12 -12.49 4.95
C SER A 248 8.72 -13.88 4.64
N ALA A 249 9.53 -13.98 3.60
CA ALA A 249 10.17 -15.23 3.14
C ALA A 249 11.60 -15.42 3.68
N LEU A 250 12.03 -14.61 4.66
CA LEU A 250 13.40 -14.59 5.17
C LEU A 250 13.47 -15.06 6.63
N ASP A 251 14.61 -15.60 7.04
CA ASP A 251 14.91 -15.92 8.44
C ASP A 251 14.95 -14.66 9.30
N VAL A 252 14.58 -14.77 10.59
CA VAL A 252 14.43 -13.64 11.51
C VAL A 252 15.67 -12.73 11.57
N SER A 253 16.88 -13.32 11.58
CA SER A 253 18.14 -12.55 11.59
C SER A 253 18.35 -11.73 10.30
N ILE A 254 17.96 -12.29 9.16
CA ILE A 254 18.04 -11.62 7.86
C ILE A 254 16.93 -10.59 7.72
N GLN A 255 15.73 -10.83 8.27
CA GLN A 255 14.65 -9.83 8.32
C GLN A 255 15.13 -8.52 8.96
N ALA A 256 15.78 -8.61 10.13
CA ALA A 256 16.30 -7.42 10.82
C ALA A 256 17.31 -6.64 9.95
N GLN A 257 18.21 -7.35 9.27
CA GLN A 257 19.18 -6.70 8.37
C GLN A 257 18.52 -6.00 7.19
N VAL A 258 17.49 -6.59 6.59
CA VAL A 258 16.77 -5.97 5.46
C VAL A 258 15.92 -4.80 5.92
N VAL A 259 15.31 -4.86 7.11
CA VAL A 259 14.54 -3.74 7.69
C VAL A 259 15.48 -2.56 7.97
N ASN A 260 16.64 -2.80 8.57
CA ASN A 260 17.64 -1.75 8.80
C ASN A 260 18.11 -1.13 7.47
N LEU A 261 18.43 -1.96 6.46
CA LEU A 261 18.79 -1.47 5.13
C LEU A 261 17.69 -0.57 4.53
N LEU A 262 16.41 -0.95 4.63
CA LEU A 262 15.32 -0.11 4.15
C LEU A 262 15.21 1.22 4.91
N GLN A 263 15.56 1.21 6.20
CA GLN A 263 15.56 2.41 7.04
C GLN A 263 16.72 3.35 6.67
N ASP A 264 17.89 2.79 6.40
CA ASP A 264 19.06 3.55 5.90
C ASP A 264 18.74 4.18 4.55
N ILE A 265 18.13 3.41 3.63
CA ILE A 265 17.65 3.91 2.32
C ILE A 265 16.63 5.03 2.49
N GLN A 266 15.66 4.90 3.41
CA GLN A 266 14.68 5.95 3.67
C GLN A 266 15.34 7.26 4.08
N ASN A 267 16.30 7.19 5.01
CA ASN A 267 16.98 8.35 5.55
C ASN A 267 17.91 9.01 4.53
N GLU A 268 18.62 8.23 3.72
CA GLU A 268 19.61 8.71 2.76
C GLU A 268 18.96 9.29 1.51
N PHE A 269 17.92 8.62 0.99
CA PHE A 269 17.30 8.99 -0.28
C PHE A 269 16.01 9.82 -0.13
N ASP A 270 15.58 10.14 1.09
CA ASP A 270 14.30 10.85 1.37
C ASP A 270 13.09 10.17 0.70
N VAL A 271 13.10 8.83 0.65
CA VAL A 271 12.07 8.02 -0.01
C VAL A 271 10.91 7.76 0.96
N ALA A 272 9.70 8.02 0.52
CA ALA A 272 8.51 7.64 1.27
C ALA A 272 8.16 6.16 1.08
N PHE A 273 7.71 5.49 2.16
CA PHE A 273 7.35 4.07 2.12
C PHE A 273 5.88 3.81 2.41
N LEU A 274 5.25 2.99 1.58
CA LEU A 274 4.10 2.19 2.01
C LEU A 274 4.61 0.79 2.33
N PHE A 275 4.71 0.47 3.62
CA PHE A 275 5.25 -0.79 4.12
C PHE A 275 4.11 -1.76 4.41
N ILE A 276 3.94 -2.79 3.58
CA ILE A 276 2.91 -3.81 3.74
C ILE A 276 3.51 -5.00 4.48
N ALA A 277 2.89 -5.42 5.57
CA ALA A 277 3.29 -6.58 6.33
C ALA A 277 2.10 -7.30 6.98
N HIS A 278 2.29 -8.55 7.34
CA HIS A 278 1.37 -9.29 8.22
C HIS A 278 1.85 -9.30 9.68
N ASP A 279 3.14 -9.02 9.91
CA ASP A 279 3.75 -9.00 11.24
C ASP A 279 3.84 -7.55 11.76
N LEU A 280 3.10 -7.29 12.83
CA LEU A 280 3.10 -6.02 13.53
C LEU A 280 4.46 -5.73 14.21
N ALA A 281 5.23 -6.75 14.63
CA ALA A 281 6.52 -6.52 15.28
C ALA A 281 7.50 -5.80 14.35
N ILE A 282 7.53 -6.16 13.07
CA ILE A 282 8.38 -5.53 12.05
C ILE A 282 7.95 -4.09 11.80
N VAL A 283 6.64 -3.87 11.61
CA VAL A 283 6.07 -2.55 11.32
C VAL A 283 6.32 -1.58 12.47
N ARG A 284 6.31 -2.06 13.72
CA ARG A 284 6.62 -1.26 14.91
C ARG A 284 7.99 -0.58 14.83
N HIS A 285 8.97 -1.24 14.25
CA HIS A 285 10.32 -0.69 14.12
C HIS A 285 10.44 0.32 12.99
N PHE A 286 9.75 0.07 11.87
CA PHE A 286 9.92 0.83 10.66
C PHE A 286 8.95 2.02 10.53
N CYS A 287 7.66 1.83 10.87
CA CYS A 287 6.63 2.81 10.55
C CYS A 287 6.19 3.64 11.77
N PRO A 288 6.18 4.99 11.68
CA PRO A 288 5.62 5.86 12.70
C PRO A 288 4.08 5.88 12.69
N GLU A 289 3.45 5.56 11.57
CA GLU A 289 2.01 5.50 11.40
C GLU A 289 1.58 4.15 10.83
N ILE A 290 0.47 3.61 11.31
CA ILE A 290 0.01 2.26 11.00
C ILE A 290 -1.47 2.27 10.66
N ALA A 291 -1.82 1.67 9.51
CA ALA A 291 -3.17 1.39 9.08
C ALA A 291 -3.45 -0.12 9.17
N VAL A 292 -4.49 -0.49 9.90
CA VAL A 292 -4.92 -1.88 10.07
C VAL A 292 -6.04 -2.18 9.09
N MET A 293 -5.84 -3.17 8.25
CA MET A 293 -6.76 -3.54 7.17
C MET A 293 -7.43 -4.89 7.44
N TYR A 294 -8.74 -4.94 7.32
CA TYR A 294 -9.55 -6.16 7.43
C TYR A 294 -10.54 -6.24 6.28
N LEU A 295 -10.55 -7.35 5.56
CA LEU A 295 -11.49 -7.68 4.48
C LEU A 295 -11.79 -6.50 3.53
N GLY A 296 -10.73 -5.88 3.00
CA GLY A 296 -10.82 -4.79 2.03
C GLY A 296 -11.01 -3.38 2.60
N LYS A 297 -11.07 -3.20 3.93
CA LYS A 297 -11.29 -1.91 4.58
C LYS A 297 -10.22 -1.60 5.62
N ILE A 298 -9.88 -0.32 5.78
CA ILE A 298 -9.11 0.14 6.94
C ILE A 298 -10.07 0.23 8.13
N VAL A 299 -9.75 -0.51 9.18
CA VAL A 299 -10.56 -0.57 10.40
C VAL A 299 -10.00 0.33 11.51
N GLU A 300 -8.71 0.59 11.48
CA GLU A 300 -8.04 1.49 12.41
C GLU A 300 -6.78 2.07 11.74
N ILE A 301 -6.51 3.37 11.96
CA ILE A 301 -5.29 4.03 11.51
C ILE A 301 -4.85 5.02 12.58
N GLY A 302 -3.56 5.03 12.91
CA GLY A 302 -3.03 5.92 13.92
C GLY A 302 -1.53 5.89 14.02
N ASP A 303 -1.00 6.76 14.89
CA ASP A 303 0.42 6.72 15.21
C ASP A 303 0.77 5.40 15.92
N ARG A 304 2.03 4.98 15.74
CA ARG A 304 2.57 3.73 16.29
C ARG A 304 2.30 3.59 17.79
N GLU A 305 2.55 4.65 18.56
CA GLU A 305 2.40 4.61 20.01
C GLU A 305 0.95 4.32 20.40
N THR A 306 -0.01 5.00 19.76
CA THR A 306 -1.43 4.83 20.03
C THR A 306 -1.92 3.43 19.62
N ILE A 307 -1.55 2.94 18.44
CA ILE A 307 -1.96 1.61 17.96
C ILE A 307 -1.47 0.50 18.91
N TYR A 308 -0.21 0.58 19.41
CA TYR A 308 0.33 -0.47 20.28
C TYR A 308 -0.07 -0.36 21.73
N SER A 309 -0.28 0.86 22.25
CA SER A 309 -0.63 1.06 23.67
C SER A 309 -2.13 1.07 23.92
N ARG A 310 -2.93 1.61 22.99
CA ARG A 310 -4.38 1.81 23.13
C ARG A 310 -5.14 1.53 21.83
N PRO A 311 -5.13 0.29 21.32
CA PRO A 311 -5.92 -0.08 20.15
C PRO A 311 -7.41 0.01 20.48
N HIS A 312 -8.19 0.64 19.63
CA HIS A 312 -9.63 0.85 19.83
C HIS A 312 -10.52 -0.09 19.00
N HIS A 313 -9.98 -0.71 17.94
CA HIS A 313 -10.73 -1.70 17.18
C HIS A 313 -10.47 -3.12 17.72
N PRO A 314 -11.50 -3.95 17.98
CA PRO A 314 -11.31 -5.31 18.51
C PRO A 314 -10.41 -6.21 17.68
N TYR A 315 -10.41 -6.03 16.36
CA TYR A 315 -9.50 -6.75 15.47
C TYR A 315 -8.04 -6.36 15.71
N THR A 316 -7.74 -5.07 15.89
CA THR A 316 -6.39 -4.59 16.21
C THR A 316 -5.91 -5.14 17.55
N GLN A 317 -6.81 -5.18 18.56
CA GLN A 317 -6.52 -5.78 19.87
C GLN A 317 -6.16 -7.26 19.74
N ALA A 318 -6.94 -8.02 18.94
CA ALA A 318 -6.67 -9.43 18.69
C ALA A 318 -5.33 -9.66 17.99
N LEU A 319 -5.02 -8.87 16.94
CA LEU A 319 -3.73 -8.94 16.25
C LEU A 319 -2.55 -8.65 17.19
N LEU A 320 -2.64 -7.59 18.00
CA LEU A 320 -1.59 -7.23 18.97
C LEU A 320 -1.44 -8.25 20.10
N SER A 321 -2.53 -8.93 20.50
CA SER A 321 -2.45 -9.99 21.51
C SER A 321 -1.65 -11.20 21.04
N ALA A 322 -1.50 -11.37 19.73
CA ALA A 322 -0.72 -12.46 19.14
C ALA A 322 0.78 -12.15 19.01
N VAL A 323 1.17 -10.85 19.13
CA VAL A 323 2.59 -10.42 19.07
C VAL A 323 3.28 -10.73 20.39
N PRO A 324 4.40 -11.48 20.39
CA PRO A 324 5.17 -11.75 21.59
C PRO A 324 5.73 -10.45 22.20
N ASP A 325 5.45 -10.20 23.47
CA ASP A 325 6.04 -9.08 24.21
C ASP A 325 7.24 -9.54 25.04
N VAL A 326 8.44 -9.24 24.55
CA VAL A 326 9.70 -9.63 25.20
C VAL A 326 9.83 -9.04 26.61
N LYS A 327 9.31 -7.83 26.86
CA LYS A 327 9.35 -7.18 28.17
C LYS A 327 8.42 -7.87 29.16
N GLN A 328 7.23 -8.28 28.75
CA GLN A 328 6.31 -9.01 29.61
C GLN A 328 6.77 -10.45 29.85
N ALA A 329 7.37 -11.09 28.83
CA ALA A 329 7.95 -12.43 28.99
C ALA A 329 9.10 -12.43 30.02
N ALA A 330 9.93 -11.38 30.09
CA ALA A 330 11.02 -11.24 31.05
C ALA A 330 10.53 -11.08 32.52
N VAL A 331 9.30 -10.61 32.72
CA VAL A 331 8.69 -10.40 34.05
C VAL A 331 7.74 -11.56 34.43
N GLY A 332 7.69 -12.63 33.61
CA GLY A 332 6.84 -13.80 33.84
C GLY A 332 5.36 -13.59 33.54
N GLY A 333 5.00 -12.44 32.97
CA GLY A 333 3.63 -12.11 32.53
C GLY A 333 3.36 -12.64 31.12
N ARG A 334 2.32 -13.45 30.95
CA ARG A 334 1.78 -13.79 29.61
C ARG A 334 0.60 -12.87 29.33
N ARG A 335 0.66 -12.12 28.23
CA ARG A 335 -0.53 -11.41 27.71
C ARG A 335 -1.55 -12.49 27.30
N GLU A 336 -2.78 -12.38 27.78
CA GLU A 336 -3.84 -13.29 27.38
C GLU A 336 -4.11 -13.11 25.88
N ARG A 337 -3.94 -14.21 25.12
CA ARG A 337 -4.15 -14.18 23.66
C ARG A 337 -5.64 -14.17 23.35
N ILE A 338 -6.11 -13.14 22.68
CA ILE A 338 -7.48 -13.06 22.17
C ILE A 338 -7.57 -14.01 20.95
N ARG A 339 -8.30 -15.10 21.11
CA ARG A 339 -8.55 -16.04 20.01
C ARG A 339 -9.75 -15.56 19.20
N LEU A 340 -9.53 -15.31 17.91
CA LEU A 340 -10.62 -15.00 16.99
C LEU A 340 -11.30 -16.31 16.60
N GLU A 341 -12.60 -16.37 16.84
CA GLU A 341 -13.43 -17.52 16.46
C GLU A 341 -13.95 -17.39 15.03
N GLY A 342 -14.07 -18.50 14.32
CA GLY A 342 -14.57 -18.56 12.95
C GLY A 342 -13.55 -18.18 11.88
N ASP A 343 -13.87 -18.54 10.64
CA ASP A 343 -13.05 -18.26 9.46
C ASP A 343 -13.22 -16.82 8.97
N VAL A 344 -12.23 -16.34 8.21
CA VAL A 344 -12.33 -15.05 7.53
C VAL A 344 -13.45 -15.12 6.48
N PRO A 345 -14.45 -14.22 6.54
CA PRO A 345 -15.53 -14.22 5.57
C PRO A 345 -15.05 -14.03 4.14
N SER A 346 -15.83 -14.53 3.19
CA SER A 346 -15.52 -14.39 1.77
C SER A 346 -15.60 -12.92 1.31
N PRO A 347 -14.57 -12.41 0.61
CA PRO A 347 -14.61 -11.06 0.05
C PRO A 347 -15.56 -10.93 -1.17
N ILE A 348 -16.17 -12.03 -1.62
CA ILE A 348 -17.21 -12.01 -2.67
C ILE A 348 -18.55 -11.56 -2.06
N ASN A 349 -18.86 -12.07 -0.86
CA ASN A 349 -20.07 -11.75 -0.11
C ASN A 349 -19.65 -11.33 1.31
N PRO A 350 -19.11 -10.11 1.48
CA PRO A 350 -18.70 -9.65 2.80
C PRO A 350 -19.93 -9.49 3.72
N PRO A 351 -19.77 -9.65 5.04
CA PRO A 351 -20.83 -9.40 6.00
C PRO A 351 -21.42 -7.99 5.85
N SER A 352 -22.73 -7.85 6.01
CA SER A 352 -23.41 -6.55 6.08
C SER A 352 -22.93 -5.75 7.30
N GLY A 353 -23.00 -4.43 7.25
CA GLY A 353 -22.56 -3.57 8.34
C GLY A 353 -21.05 -3.71 8.61
N CYS A 354 -20.65 -3.89 9.87
CA CYS A 354 -19.27 -4.10 10.24
C CYS A 354 -18.75 -5.45 9.70
N ARG A 355 -17.72 -5.43 8.85
CA ARG A 355 -17.14 -6.65 8.24
C ARG A 355 -16.51 -7.61 9.25
N PHE A 356 -16.09 -7.09 10.41
CA PHE A 356 -15.50 -7.89 11.48
C PHE A 356 -16.53 -8.52 12.42
N ARG A 357 -17.83 -8.15 12.36
CA ARG A 357 -18.86 -8.56 13.31
C ARG A 357 -18.98 -10.06 13.54
N THR A 358 -18.71 -10.88 12.53
CA THR A 358 -18.82 -12.35 12.62
C THR A 358 -17.71 -13.00 13.46
N ARG A 359 -16.63 -12.25 13.76
CA ARG A 359 -15.49 -12.70 14.56
C ARG A 359 -15.27 -11.80 15.78
N CYS A 360 -16.12 -10.78 15.97
CA CYS A 360 -16.00 -9.80 17.04
C CYS A 360 -16.74 -10.27 18.30
N GLN A 361 -16.04 -10.43 19.41
CA GLN A 361 -16.64 -10.80 20.71
C GLN A 361 -17.56 -9.70 21.28
N PHE A 362 -17.47 -8.47 20.77
CA PHE A 362 -18.30 -7.32 21.18
C PHE A 362 -19.39 -6.99 20.16
N ALA A 363 -19.65 -7.89 19.19
CA ALA A 363 -20.62 -7.63 18.14
C ALA A 363 -22.04 -7.48 18.72
N GLN A 364 -22.74 -6.44 18.29
CA GLN A 364 -24.12 -6.15 18.64
C GLN A 364 -24.97 -5.98 17.38
N GLU A 365 -26.27 -5.82 17.55
CA GLU A 365 -27.24 -5.75 16.44
C GLU A 365 -26.90 -4.62 15.44
N ILE A 366 -26.46 -3.45 15.94
CA ILE A 366 -26.01 -2.32 15.12
C ILE A 366 -24.88 -2.69 14.16
N CYS A 367 -23.97 -3.57 14.60
CA CYS A 367 -22.84 -4.03 13.77
C CYS A 367 -23.29 -4.84 12.55
N ALA A 368 -24.49 -5.41 12.57
CA ALA A 368 -25.06 -6.12 11.43
C ALA A 368 -25.81 -5.20 10.46
N LYS A 369 -26.39 -4.12 10.98
CA LYS A 369 -27.26 -3.22 10.22
C LYS A 369 -26.51 -2.07 9.56
N VAL A 370 -25.50 -1.51 10.25
CA VAL A 370 -24.82 -0.28 9.82
C VAL A 370 -23.31 -0.52 9.73
N GLU A 371 -22.72 -0.08 8.62
CA GLU A 371 -21.26 -0.05 8.48
C GLU A 371 -20.68 1.09 9.33
N PRO A 372 -19.74 0.80 10.26
CA PRO A 372 -19.09 1.85 11.04
C PRO A 372 -18.22 2.71 10.14
N PRO A 373 -18.41 4.04 10.10
CA PRO A 373 -17.52 4.92 9.39
C PRO A 373 -16.15 5.00 10.10
N LEU A 374 -15.09 5.25 9.33
CA LEU A 374 -13.77 5.50 9.88
C LEU A 374 -13.73 6.90 10.50
N LEU A 375 -13.96 7.00 11.81
CA LEU A 375 -14.08 8.24 12.55
C LEU A 375 -12.78 8.62 13.26
N GLN A 376 -12.46 9.90 13.25
CA GLN A 376 -11.32 10.43 13.99
C GLN A 376 -11.66 10.54 15.47
N ILE A 377 -10.92 9.82 16.32
CA ILE A 377 -11.09 9.80 17.78
C ILE A 377 -9.91 10.44 18.52
N GLY A 378 -8.85 10.80 17.83
CA GLY A 378 -7.66 11.49 18.35
C GLY A 378 -6.95 12.30 17.28
N LYS A 379 -5.88 13.03 17.64
CA LYS A 379 -5.14 13.93 16.70
C LYS A 379 -4.79 13.24 15.39
N ARG A 380 -4.36 11.97 15.44
CA ARG A 380 -3.95 11.14 14.29
C ARG A 380 -4.53 9.73 14.36
N HIS A 381 -5.64 9.56 15.06
CA HIS A 381 -6.23 8.26 15.31
C HIS A 381 -7.65 8.20 14.78
N LYS A 382 -7.91 7.29 13.85
CA LYS A 382 -9.23 7.01 13.25
C LYS A 382 -9.58 5.54 13.45
N VAL A 383 -10.86 5.26 13.75
CA VAL A 383 -11.34 3.90 14.04
C VAL A 383 -12.70 3.69 13.39
N ALA A 384 -12.90 2.53 12.77
CA ALA A 384 -14.18 2.10 12.18
C ALA A 384 -14.87 1.10 13.12
N CYS A 385 -15.31 1.57 14.29
CA CYS A 385 -16.04 0.77 15.27
C CYS A 385 -17.13 1.61 15.93
N HIS A 386 -18.36 1.05 16.09
CA HIS A 386 -19.46 1.73 16.76
C HIS A 386 -19.18 2.01 18.25
N PHE A 387 -18.25 1.25 18.84
CA PHE A 387 -17.88 1.31 20.26
C PHE A 387 -16.44 1.81 20.47
N ALA A 388 -15.90 2.55 19.49
CA ALA A 388 -14.57 3.12 19.63
C ALA A 388 -14.47 4.06 20.83
N GLY A 389 -13.47 3.84 21.70
CA GLY A 389 -13.27 4.61 22.94
C GLY A 389 -13.75 3.90 24.21
N GLU A 390 -14.63 2.91 24.11
CA GLU A 390 -15.17 2.16 25.26
C GLU A 390 -14.50 0.79 25.46
N LEU A 391 -13.57 0.42 24.57
CA LEU A 391 -13.00 -0.92 24.46
C LEU A 391 -11.90 -1.22 25.48
N GLY A 392 -12.15 -0.98 26.74
CA GLY A 392 -11.28 -1.46 27.84
C GLY A 392 -12.11 -2.03 28.98
N ALA A 393 -13.36 -1.65 29.02
CA ALA A 393 -14.42 -2.21 29.84
C ALA A 393 -15.54 -2.67 28.89
N HIS A 394 -16.31 -3.65 29.25
CA HIS A 394 -17.49 -4.06 28.49
C HIS A 394 -18.23 -2.84 27.96
N PRO A 395 -18.61 -2.78 26.67
CA PRO A 395 -19.37 -1.67 26.14
C PRO A 395 -20.67 -1.57 26.94
N ALA A 396 -20.73 -0.58 27.83
CA ALA A 396 -21.81 -0.43 28.78
C ALA A 396 -23.14 -0.02 28.08
N THR A 397 -23.00 0.61 26.89
CA THR A 397 -24.18 1.10 26.17
C THR A 397 -23.98 0.96 24.66
N PRO A 398 -24.81 0.17 23.95
CA PRO A 398 -24.75 0.11 22.50
C PRO A 398 -25.12 1.46 21.91
N VAL A 399 -24.45 1.88 20.85
CA VAL A 399 -24.90 2.98 20.01
C VAL A 399 -26.18 2.47 19.30
N THR A 400 -27.33 2.94 19.72
CA THR A 400 -28.62 2.56 19.12
C THR A 400 -28.78 3.20 17.74
N THR A 401 -29.64 2.65 16.90
CA THR A 401 -30.01 3.23 15.60
C THR A 401 -30.49 4.67 15.73
N ASP A 402 -31.19 5.01 16.81
CA ASP A 402 -31.68 6.36 17.12
C ASP A 402 -30.55 7.37 17.28
N LEU A 403 -29.41 6.96 17.90
CA LEU A 403 -28.23 7.82 18.06
C LEU A 403 -27.51 8.04 16.73
N LEU A 404 -27.65 7.12 15.77
CA LEU A 404 -27.03 7.23 14.45
C LEU A 404 -27.91 8.01 13.46
N GLY A 405 -29.17 8.34 13.80
CA GLY A 405 -30.12 8.99 12.90
C GLY A 405 -30.45 8.13 11.66
N VAL A 406 -30.42 6.81 11.81
CA VAL A 406 -30.76 5.83 10.77
C VAL A 406 -31.88 4.91 11.26
N ASP A 407 -32.70 4.42 10.33
CA ASP A 407 -33.76 3.44 10.62
C ASP A 407 -33.19 2.03 10.86
N ASP A 408 -34.09 1.07 11.15
CA ASP A 408 -33.75 -0.33 11.36
C ASP A 408 -33.10 -1.02 10.15
N GLN A 409 -33.16 -0.40 8.97
CA GLN A 409 -32.52 -0.87 7.75
C GLN A 409 -31.22 -0.13 7.44
N GLY A 410 -30.81 0.83 8.31
CA GLY A 410 -29.61 1.62 8.17
C GLY A 410 -29.74 2.83 7.24
N SER A 411 -30.96 3.22 6.87
CA SER A 411 -31.23 4.40 6.04
C SER A 411 -31.37 5.66 6.91
N PRO A 412 -30.90 6.85 6.46
CA PRO A 412 -31.06 8.10 7.19
C PRO A 412 -32.55 8.42 7.41
N VAL A 413 -32.96 8.68 8.67
CA VAL A 413 -34.31 9.10 8.99
C VAL A 413 -34.44 10.62 8.78
N PRO A 414 -35.28 11.11 7.86
CA PRO A 414 -35.44 12.54 7.64
C PRO A 414 -35.99 13.23 8.90
N GLY A 415 -35.24 14.24 9.41
CA GLY A 415 -35.65 15.02 10.56
C GLY A 415 -35.32 14.42 11.94
N ALA A 416 -34.68 13.27 12.01
CA ALA A 416 -34.16 12.75 13.26
C ALA A 416 -32.95 13.58 13.69
N THR A 417 -33.11 14.40 14.69
CA THR A 417 -32.01 14.99 15.45
C THR A 417 -31.51 13.87 16.37
N PRO A 418 -30.24 13.44 16.23
CA PRO A 418 -29.66 12.48 17.15
C PRO A 418 -29.83 12.98 18.59
N SER A 419 -30.34 12.14 19.47
CA SER A 419 -30.50 12.52 20.86
C SER A 419 -29.17 12.91 21.46
N ASN A 420 -29.16 14.00 22.23
CA ASN A 420 -27.97 14.63 22.83
C ASN A 420 -27.38 13.78 23.98
N THR A 421 -27.38 12.47 23.86
CA THR A 421 -26.75 11.58 24.83
C THR A 421 -25.24 11.65 24.58
N GLN A 422 -24.55 12.35 25.47
CA GLN A 422 -23.09 12.54 25.44
C GLN A 422 -22.40 11.20 25.62
N LEU A 423 -22.08 10.53 24.53
CA LEU A 423 -21.05 9.49 24.52
C LEU A 423 -19.70 10.19 24.60
N THR A 424 -19.21 10.43 25.80
CA THR A 424 -17.90 10.99 26.04
C THR A 424 -16.87 9.86 25.88
N ILE A 425 -16.02 9.96 24.88
CA ILE A 425 -14.90 9.03 24.73
C ILE A 425 -13.89 9.38 25.82
N PRO A 426 -13.51 8.45 26.71
CA PRO A 426 -12.55 8.74 27.77
C PRO A 426 -11.23 9.29 27.20
N GLY A 427 -10.84 10.49 27.63
CA GLY A 427 -9.64 11.20 27.17
C GLY A 427 -9.85 12.10 25.94
N TYR A 428 -11.09 12.27 25.47
CA TYR A 428 -11.44 13.20 24.40
C TYR A 428 -12.62 14.06 24.82
N GLU A 429 -12.49 15.39 24.67
CA GLU A 429 -13.55 16.36 25.05
C GLU A 429 -14.70 16.45 24.05
N LYS A 430 -14.71 15.61 23.00
CA LYS A 430 -15.72 15.64 21.94
C LYS A 430 -16.65 14.45 22.03
N THR A 431 -17.94 14.70 21.80
CA THR A 431 -18.94 13.64 21.71
C THR A 431 -18.78 12.85 20.39
N TRP A 432 -19.24 11.61 20.38
CA TRP A 432 -19.29 10.76 19.19
C TRP A 432 -20.05 11.44 18.01
N TYR A 433 -21.07 12.22 18.33
CA TYR A 433 -21.84 13.00 17.36
C TYR A 433 -21.03 14.12 16.72
N ASP A 434 -20.24 14.87 17.51
CA ASP A 434 -19.41 15.97 17.01
C ASP A 434 -18.32 15.47 16.08
N LEU A 435 -17.79 14.30 16.33
CA LEU A 435 -16.78 13.67 15.48
C LEU A 435 -17.36 13.23 14.13
N ARG A 436 -18.62 12.76 14.13
CA ARG A 436 -19.32 12.28 12.95
C ARG A 436 -19.78 13.41 12.02
N THR A 437 -20.37 14.49 12.57
CA THR A 437 -20.86 15.62 11.77
C THR A 437 -19.77 16.36 11.03
N LYS A 438 -18.54 16.41 11.57
CA LYS A 438 -17.39 17.02 10.87
C LYS A 438 -16.95 16.25 9.64
N GLN A 439 -17.14 14.92 9.59
CA GLN A 439 -16.79 14.13 8.42
C GLN A 439 -17.84 14.19 7.29
N THR A 440 -19.10 14.42 7.65
CA THR A 440 -20.20 14.51 6.65
C THR A 440 -20.34 15.89 6.02
N THR A 441 -19.86 16.95 6.66
CA THR A 441 -20.00 18.34 6.16
C THR A 441 -18.79 18.85 5.36
N GLY A 442 -17.72 18.07 5.22
CA GLY A 442 -16.58 18.43 4.35
C GLY A 442 -15.84 19.69 4.78
N ALA A 443 -15.90 20.06 6.05
CA ALA A 443 -15.22 21.22 6.62
C ALA A 443 -13.97 20.81 7.42
#